data_ec3ce7c0c13e3dc88a996f8009ee0279
#
_entry.id   ec3ce7c0c13e3dc88a996f8009ee0279
#
_cell.length_a   1.000
_cell.length_b   1.000
_cell.length_c   1.000
_cell.angle_alpha   90.00
_cell.angle_beta   90.00
_cell.angle_gamma   90.00
#
_symmetry.space_group_name_H-M   'P 1'
#
loop_
_entity.id
_entity.type
_entity.pdbx_description
1 polymer ?
#
loop_
_entity_poly.entity_id
_entity_poly.type
_entity_poly.pdbx_seq_one_letter_code
_entity_poly.pdbx_strand_id
1 'polypeptide(L)'
;MNKAFLEALKAAYNEVVNSTDKASTSNIRMRSAKKIAAAFDLIEYQIKGSENLPYESGSIFIYNHLFNAPFFTVDSNFQLTLDSHFISSKILYSYYNDPGERVVRHALSNEKNHKIYYDKLNYVKVYSKAFMPPNTTKEEIKIAHDEFRVKT
;
A
#
# COMPACT_ATOMS: atom_id res chain seq x y z
N MET A 1 1.43 -23.46 0.53
CA MET A 1 1.74 -22.00 0.56
C MET A 1 3.23 -21.81 0.74
N ASN A 2 3.86 -20.91 0.00
CA ASN A 2 5.28 -20.63 0.09
C ASN A 2 5.61 -19.88 1.40
N LYS A 3 6.20 -20.56 2.39
CA LYS A 3 6.57 -19.99 3.69
C LYS A 3 7.56 -18.82 3.53
N ALA A 4 8.52 -18.98 2.60
CA ALA A 4 9.53 -17.94 2.33
C ALA A 4 8.87 -16.64 1.82
N PHE A 5 7.84 -16.74 0.97
CA PHE A 5 7.08 -15.59 0.50
C PHE A 5 6.41 -14.83 1.66
N LEU A 6 5.73 -15.55 2.56
CA LEU A 6 5.10 -14.91 3.72
C LEU A 6 6.12 -14.22 4.64
N GLU A 7 7.24 -14.85 4.91
CA GLU A 7 8.32 -14.25 5.73
C GLU A 7 8.92 -13.02 5.05
N ALA A 8 9.08 -13.04 3.73
CA ALA A 8 9.54 -11.87 2.97
C ALA A 8 8.52 -10.72 3.02
N LEU A 9 7.21 -10.99 2.96
CA LEU A 9 6.16 -9.99 3.15
C LEU A 9 6.18 -9.39 4.56
N LYS A 10 6.38 -10.22 5.59
CA LYS A 10 6.55 -9.74 6.99
C LYS A 10 7.78 -8.85 7.12
N ALA A 11 8.89 -9.20 6.49
CA ALA A 11 10.10 -8.39 6.50
C ALA A 11 9.88 -7.03 5.80
N ALA A 12 9.09 -6.98 4.73
CA ALA A 12 8.71 -5.73 4.07
C ALA A 12 7.78 -4.88 4.94
N TYR A 13 6.81 -5.49 5.62
CA TYR A 13 5.95 -4.82 6.61
C TYR A 13 6.80 -4.20 7.74
N ASN A 14 7.70 -4.98 8.33
CA ASN A 14 8.57 -4.53 9.43
C ASN A 14 9.49 -3.38 9.01
N GLU A 15 9.94 -3.35 7.75
CA GLU A 15 10.72 -2.21 7.21
C GLU A 15 9.93 -0.90 7.30
N VAL A 16 8.64 -0.94 7.02
CA VAL A 16 7.78 0.25 7.09
C VAL A 16 7.51 0.65 8.54
N VAL A 17 6.99 -0.27 9.36
CA VAL A 17 6.53 0.08 10.72
C VAL A 17 7.67 0.47 11.67
N ASN A 18 8.87 -0.06 11.44
CA ASN A 18 10.08 0.25 12.21
C ASN A 18 10.91 1.38 11.59
N SER A 19 10.46 1.99 10.49
CA SER A 19 11.16 3.13 9.90
C SER A 19 11.22 4.30 10.88
N THR A 20 12.38 4.95 10.93
CA THR A 20 12.56 6.13 11.80
C THR A 20 11.85 7.34 11.22
N ASP A 21 11.43 8.27 12.07
CA ASP A 21 10.77 9.52 11.65
C ASP A 21 11.69 10.46 10.86
N LYS A 22 13.00 10.19 10.87
CA LYS A 22 13.99 10.91 10.07
C LYS A 22 14.03 10.47 8.60
N ALA A 23 13.49 9.29 8.27
CA ALA A 23 13.44 8.83 6.89
C ALA A 23 12.34 9.57 6.14
N SER A 24 12.65 10.06 4.94
CA SER A 24 11.60 10.64 4.10
C SER A 24 10.59 9.57 3.68
N THR A 25 9.34 9.95 3.54
CA THR A 25 8.25 9.06 3.10
C THR A 25 8.58 8.37 1.77
N SER A 26 9.14 9.11 0.82
CA SER A 26 9.58 8.56 -0.46
C SER A 26 10.59 7.42 -0.26
N ASN A 27 11.60 7.61 0.59
CA ASN A 27 12.59 6.57 0.88
C ASN A 27 11.96 5.34 1.54
N ILE A 28 10.97 5.52 2.43
CA ILE A 28 10.25 4.40 3.05
C ILE A 28 9.47 3.63 1.98
N ARG A 29 8.75 4.33 1.10
CA ARG A 29 8.01 3.71 -0.03
C ARG A 29 8.94 2.92 -0.95
N MET A 30 10.06 3.51 -1.34
CA MET A 30 11.06 2.87 -2.21
C MET A 30 11.64 1.59 -1.61
N ARG A 31 12.07 1.65 -0.33
CA ARG A 31 12.60 0.47 0.36
C ARG A 31 11.55 -0.64 0.53
N SER A 32 10.32 -0.25 0.87
CA SER A 32 9.19 -1.18 0.95
C SER A 32 8.92 -1.85 -0.39
N ALA A 33 8.81 -1.07 -1.47
CA ALA A 33 8.57 -1.59 -2.81
C ALA A 33 9.67 -2.56 -3.26
N LYS A 34 10.93 -2.23 -3.01
CA LYS A 34 12.06 -3.11 -3.33
C LYS A 34 11.97 -4.45 -2.59
N LYS A 35 11.64 -4.44 -1.29
CA LYS A 35 11.49 -5.69 -0.50
C LYS A 35 10.28 -6.51 -0.96
N ILE A 36 9.17 -5.85 -1.27
CA ILE A 36 7.97 -6.52 -1.78
C ILE A 36 8.22 -7.10 -3.18
N ALA A 37 8.91 -6.37 -4.06
CA ALA A 37 9.31 -6.91 -5.36
C ALA A 37 10.13 -8.20 -5.22
N ALA A 38 11.13 -8.20 -4.33
CA ALA A 38 11.94 -9.39 -4.03
C ALA A 38 11.10 -10.53 -3.42
N ALA A 39 10.08 -10.21 -2.60
CA ALA A 39 9.17 -11.23 -2.10
C ALA A 39 8.40 -11.90 -3.24
N PHE A 40 7.87 -11.14 -4.19
CA PHE A 40 7.17 -11.69 -5.35
C PHE A 40 8.06 -12.55 -6.26
N ASP A 41 9.38 -12.34 -6.27
CA ASP A 41 10.31 -13.20 -7.01
C ASP A 41 10.45 -14.63 -6.41
N LEU A 42 9.87 -14.88 -5.24
CA LEU A 42 9.81 -16.20 -4.61
C LEU A 42 8.62 -17.05 -5.07
N ILE A 43 7.75 -16.50 -5.88
CA ILE A 43 6.55 -17.19 -6.40
C ILE A 43 6.46 -17.01 -7.91
N GLU A 44 5.75 -17.91 -8.57
CA GLU A 44 5.46 -17.77 -9.99
C GLU A 44 4.37 -16.71 -10.21
N TYR A 45 4.61 -15.82 -11.17
CA TYR A 45 3.62 -14.86 -11.65
C TYR A 45 3.86 -14.57 -13.13
N GLN A 46 2.87 -14.01 -13.79
CA GLN A 46 2.96 -13.57 -15.17
C GLN A 46 2.39 -12.15 -15.31
N ILE A 47 3.14 -11.28 -15.97
CA ILE A 47 2.70 -9.95 -16.37
C ILE A 47 2.45 -9.99 -17.88
N LYS A 48 1.26 -9.54 -18.31
CA LYS A 48 0.91 -9.38 -19.71
C LYS A 48 0.47 -7.96 -19.97
N GLY A 49 0.74 -7.42 -21.15
CA GLY A 49 0.32 -6.08 -21.53
C GLY A 49 1.23 -4.98 -20.99
N SER A 50 2.43 -5.30 -20.53
CA SER A 50 3.40 -4.31 -20.06
C SER A 50 3.80 -3.29 -21.12
N GLU A 51 3.70 -3.66 -22.38
CA GLU A 51 3.90 -2.79 -23.55
C GLU A 51 2.85 -1.66 -23.66
N ASN A 52 1.73 -1.78 -22.95
CA ASN A 52 0.67 -0.77 -22.91
C ASN A 52 0.80 0.21 -21.73
N LEU A 53 1.84 0.08 -20.91
CA LEU A 53 2.07 1.03 -19.82
C LEU A 53 2.42 2.41 -20.38
N PRO A 54 1.89 3.51 -19.79
CA PRO A 54 2.23 4.86 -20.18
C PRO A 54 3.75 5.09 -20.10
N TYR A 55 4.30 5.84 -21.04
CA TYR A 55 5.74 6.17 -21.04
C TYR A 55 6.11 7.10 -19.89
N GLU A 56 5.20 8.00 -19.51
CA GLU A 56 5.47 9.04 -18.54
C GLU A 56 4.82 8.70 -17.19
N SER A 57 5.46 9.13 -16.10
CA SER A 57 4.87 9.12 -14.76
C SER A 57 3.70 10.12 -14.65
N GLY A 58 2.88 10.00 -13.61
CA GLY A 58 1.74 10.90 -13.37
C GLY A 58 0.40 10.34 -13.83
N SER A 59 0.36 9.09 -14.31
CA SER A 59 -0.89 8.42 -14.65
C SER A 59 -1.61 7.86 -13.41
N ILE A 60 -2.95 7.78 -13.49
CA ILE A 60 -3.77 7.11 -12.49
C ILE A 60 -3.99 5.65 -12.93
N PHE A 61 -3.61 4.71 -12.08
CA PHE A 61 -3.80 3.28 -12.31
C PHE A 61 -5.02 2.77 -11.53
N ILE A 62 -5.98 2.22 -12.25
CA ILE A 62 -7.19 1.61 -11.68
C ILE A 62 -7.13 0.11 -11.98
N TYR A 63 -7.36 -0.71 -10.98
CA TYR A 63 -7.32 -2.17 -11.09
C TYR A 63 -8.36 -2.84 -10.18
N ASN A 64 -8.69 -4.09 -10.50
CA ASN A 64 -9.59 -4.90 -9.69
C ASN A 64 -8.91 -5.27 -8.38
N HIS A 65 -9.65 -5.13 -7.28
CA HIS A 65 -9.17 -5.50 -5.96
C HIS A 65 -9.48 -6.96 -5.64
N LEU A 66 -8.45 -7.71 -5.23
CA LEU A 66 -8.59 -9.09 -4.84
C LEU A 66 -9.07 -9.20 -3.39
N PHE A 67 -9.77 -10.28 -3.09
CA PHE A 67 -10.12 -10.60 -1.69
C PHE A 67 -8.85 -10.94 -0.91
N ASN A 68 -8.70 -10.31 0.26
CA ASN A 68 -7.62 -10.65 1.18
C ASN A 68 -7.85 -12.03 1.79
N ALA A 69 -6.84 -12.88 1.73
CA ALA A 69 -6.89 -14.17 2.39
C ALA A 69 -6.19 -14.10 3.77
N PRO A 70 -6.77 -14.72 4.81
CA PRO A 70 -6.24 -14.64 6.19
C PRO A 70 -4.78 -15.07 6.34
N PHE A 71 -4.28 -15.96 5.48
CA PHE A 71 -2.89 -16.41 5.52
C PHE A 71 -1.86 -15.35 5.06
N PHE A 72 -2.28 -14.22 4.49
CA PHE A 72 -1.42 -13.05 4.24
C PHE A 72 -1.38 -12.08 5.42
N THR A 73 -1.82 -12.51 6.58
CA THR A 73 -1.66 -11.76 7.82
C THR A 73 -0.18 -11.69 8.19
N VAL A 74 0.37 -10.50 8.25
CA VAL A 74 1.79 -10.24 8.52
C VAL A 74 2.04 -9.85 9.97
N ASP A 75 1.02 -9.27 10.64
CA ASP A 75 1.08 -8.90 12.04
C ASP A 75 -0.33 -8.81 12.64
N SER A 76 -0.56 -9.44 13.81
CA SER A 76 -1.85 -9.47 14.52
C SER A 76 -3.03 -9.71 13.57
N ASN A 77 -3.77 -8.67 13.23
CA ASN A 77 -4.90 -8.70 12.28
C ASN A 77 -4.62 -7.92 10.98
N PHE A 78 -3.37 -7.47 10.75
CA PHE A 78 -3.02 -6.71 9.56
C PHE A 78 -2.64 -7.63 8.40
N GLN A 79 -3.34 -7.48 7.29
CA GLN A 79 -3.10 -8.20 6.04
C GLN A 79 -2.58 -7.25 4.97
N LEU A 80 -1.52 -7.64 4.28
CA LEU A 80 -1.08 -6.93 3.08
C LEU A 80 -2.01 -7.27 1.90
N THR A 81 -2.54 -6.27 1.24
CA THR A 81 -3.32 -6.41 0.01
C THR A 81 -2.37 -6.73 -1.15
N LEU A 82 -2.34 -7.99 -1.59
CA LEU A 82 -1.33 -8.48 -2.53
C LEU A 82 -1.38 -7.78 -3.89
N ASP A 83 -2.57 -7.54 -4.43
CA ASP A 83 -2.77 -6.85 -5.70
C ASP A 83 -2.13 -5.45 -5.72
N SER A 84 -2.47 -4.61 -4.75
CA SER A 84 -1.95 -3.25 -4.68
C SER A 84 -0.44 -3.22 -4.41
N HIS A 85 0.08 -4.18 -3.63
CA HIS A 85 1.51 -4.29 -3.39
C HIS A 85 2.25 -4.83 -4.61
N PHE A 86 1.64 -5.75 -5.37
CA PHE A 86 2.18 -6.21 -6.64
C PHE A 86 2.27 -5.07 -7.66
N ILE A 87 1.17 -4.33 -7.86
CA ILE A 87 1.15 -3.18 -8.77
C ILE A 87 2.23 -2.17 -8.39
N SER A 88 2.29 -1.74 -7.12
CA SER A 88 3.29 -0.77 -6.67
C SER A 88 4.74 -1.26 -6.84
N SER A 89 5.01 -2.55 -6.60
CA SER A 89 6.38 -3.09 -6.58
C SER A 89 6.85 -3.68 -7.90
N LYS A 90 6.01 -4.51 -8.55
CA LYS A 90 6.41 -5.22 -9.78
C LYS A 90 6.04 -4.47 -11.05
N ILE A 91 5.10 -3.53 -10.98
CA ILE A 91 4.74 -2.69 -12.12
C ILE A 91 5.34 -1.29 -11.95
N LEU A 92 4.82 -0.48 -11.02
CA LEU A 92 5.20 0.94 -10.94
C LEU A 92 6.68 1.12 -10.59
N TYR A 93 7.13 0.50 -9.52
CA TYR A 93 8.55 0.62 -9.12
C TYR A 93 9.51 0.06 -10.18
N SER A 94 9.18 -1.07 -10.81
CA SER A 94 10.05 -1.67 -11.82
C SER A 94 10.13 -0.87 -13.11
N TYR A 95 9.05 -0.21 -13.54
CA TYR A 95 9.00 0.56 -14.79
C TYR A 95 9.39 2.03 -14.61
N TYR A 96 8.94 2.67 -13.50
CA TYR A 96 9.11 4.11 -13.31
C TYR A 96 10.13 4.46 -12.24
N ASN A 97 10.72 3.47 -11.57
CA ASN A 97 11.55 3.65 -10.38
C ASN A 97 10.84 4.45 -9.27
N ASP A 98 9.51 4.36 -9.24
CA ASP A 98 8.63 5.01 -8.28
C ASP A 98 7.47 4.05 -7.96
N PRO A 99 7.25 3.64 -6.70
CA PRO A 99 6.13 2.77 -6.33
C PRO A 99 4.76 3.44 -6.39
N GLY A 100 4.71 4.72 -6.71
CA GLY A 100 3.50 5.53 -6.76
C GLY A 100 2.90 5.84 -5.38
N GLU A 101 1.86 6.65 -5.40
CA GLU A 101 1.01 6.90 -4.24
C GLU A 101 -0.28 6.10 -4.37
N ARG A 102 -0.79 5.61 -3.25
CA ARG A 102 -2.05 4.87 -3.22
C ARG A 102 -3.14 5.65 -2.52
N VAL A 103 -4.35 5.47 -2.98
CA VAL A 103 -5.54 5.88 -2.25
C VAL A 103 -5.93 4.75 -1.30
N VAL A 104 -5.99 5.04 -0.01
CA VAL A 104 -6.30 4.05 1.03
C VAL A 104 -7.42 4.56 1.93
N ARG A 105 -8.18 3.66 2.55
CA ARG A 105 -9.17 4.06 3.53
C ARG A 105 -8.53 4.46 4.87
N HIS A 106 -9.23 5.25 5.65
CA HIS A 106 -8.87 5.47 7.05
C HIS A 106 -8.94 4.16 7.85
N ALA A 107 -8.03 4.02 8.82
CA ALA A 107 -8.04 2.90 9.74
C ALA A 107 -9.26 2.98 10.68
N LEU A 108 -9.85 1.83 11.01
CA LEU A 108 -10.83 1.73 12.09
C LEU A 108 -10.14 1.81 13.46
N SER A 109 -10.89 2.12 14.51
CA SER A 109 -10.35 2.32 15.86
C SER A 109 -9.56 1.13 16.43
N ASN A 110 -9.92 -0.08 16.00
CA ASN A 110 -9.25 -1.34 16.41
C ASN A 110 -8.13 -1.78 15.46
N GLU A 111 -7.83 -1.02 14.40
CA GLU A 111 -6.84 -1.36 13.37
C GLU A 111 -5.53 -0.60 13.56
N LYS A 112 -4.92 -0.71 14.74
CA LYS A 112 -3.68 -0.01 15.08
C LYS A 112 -2.55 -0.23 14.06
N ASN A 113 -2.34 -1.47 13.63
CA ASN A 113 -1.27 -1.82 12.69
C ASN A 113 -1.52 -1.27 11.28
N HIS A 114 -2.78 -1.27 10.83
CA HIS A 114 -3.19 -0.60 9.59
C HIS A 114 -2.85 0.90 9.64
N LYS A 115 -3.20 1.56 10.75
CA LYS A 115 -2.91 2.98 10.94
C LYS A 115 -1.41 3.27 10.86
N ILE A 116 -0.60 2.55 11.65
CA ILE A 116 0.86 2.74 11.69
C ILE A 116 1.47 2.56 10.29
N TYR A 117 1.12 1.47 9.61
CA TYR A 117 1.68 1.14 8.30
C TYR A 117 1.39 2.23 7.27
N TYR A 118 0.14 2.64 7.13
CA TYR A 118 -0.26 3.63 6.12
C TYR A 118 0.09 5.08 6.52
N ASP A 119 0.23 5.38 7.80
CA ASP A 119 0.76 6.68 8.25
C ASP A 119 2.23 6.84 7.86
N LYS A 120 3.06 5.81 8.06
CA LYS A 120 4.48 5.83 7.66
C LYS A 120 4.66 5.96 6.15
N LEU A 121 3.77 5.39 5.35
CA LEU A 121 3.78 5.51 3.90
C LEU A 121 3.16 6.83 3.40
N ASN A 122 2.43 7.54 4.25
CA ASN A 122 1.75 8.82 3.95
C ASN A 122 0.94 8.78 2.64
N TYR A 123 0.15 7.73 2.45
CA TYR A 123 -0.75 7.60 1.31
C TYR A 123 -1.97 8.51 1.46
N VAL A 124 -2.63 8.80 0.34
CA VAL A 124 -3.87 9.58 0.32
C VAL A 124 -4.98 8.81 1.01
N LYS A 125 -5.54 9.37 2.09
CA LYS A 125 -6.59 8.71 2.88
C LYS A 125 -7.97 9.23 2.50
N VAL A 126 -8.92 8.30 2.34
CA VAL A 126 -10.31 8.61 2.04
C VAL A 126 -11.25 7.90 3.01
N TYR A 127 -12.39 8.51 3.27
CA TYR A 127 -13.48 7.84 3.98
C TYR A 127 -14.31 7.03 3.01
N SER A 128 -14.65 5.81 3.40
CA SER A 128 -15.56 4.93 2.68
C SER A 128 -16.81 4.73 3.51
N LYS A 129 -17.99 4.74 2.88
CA LYS A 129 -19.25 4.45 3.57
C LYS A 129 -19.27 3.09 4.27
N ALA A 130 -18.56 2.11 3.71
CA ALA A 130 -18.46 0.75 4.28
C ALA A 130 -17.47 0.65 5.45
N PHE A 131 -16.52 1.60 5.57
CA PHE A 131 -15.41 1.56 6.53
C PHE A 131 -15.17 2.93 7.16
N MET A 132 -16.25 3.59 7.57
CA MET A 132 -16.14 4.85 8.29
C MET A 132 -15.88 4.55 9.78
N PRO A 133 -14.82 5.13 10.37
CA PRO A 133 -14.59 4.96 11.80
C PRO A 133 -15.80 5.44 12.64
N PRO A 134 -16.15 4.76 13.72
CA PRO A 134 -17.20 5.22 14.64
C PRO A 134 -16.92 6.67 15.08
N ASN A 135 -17.98 7.47 15.19
CA ASN A 135 -17.92 8.85 15.62
C ASN A 135 -17.16 9.83 14.68
N THR A 136 -16.90 9.44 13.43
CA THR A 136 -16.33 10.35 12.44
C THR A 136 -17.26 11.56 12.25
N THR A 137 -16.75 12.75 12.46
CA THR A 137 -17.50 14.01 12.33
C THR A 137 -17.57 14.47 10.87
N LYS A 138 -18.54 15.35 10.57
CA LYS A 138 -18.62 15.99 9.24
C LYS A 138 -17.38 16.83 8.92
N GLU A 139 -16.78 17.43 9.95
CA GLU A 139 -15.57 18.24 9.80
C GLU A 139 -14.36 17.37 9.43
N GLU A 140 -14.17 16.23 10.06
CA GLU A 140 -13.10 15.28 9.71
C GLU A 140 -13.26 14.76 8.27
N ILE A 141 -14.48 14.48 7.84
CA ILE A 141 -14.75 14.09 6.45
C ILE A 141 -14.38 15.22 5.49
N LYS A 142 -14.73 16.46 5.82
CA LYS A 142 -14.41 17.62 5.00
C LYS A 142 -12.91 17.84 4.90
N ILE A 143 -12.18 17.79 6.02
CA ILE A 143 -10.72 17.90 6.05
C ILE A 143 -10.07 16.82 5.16
N ALA A 144 -10.50 15.57 5.26
CA ALA A 144 -9.98 14.49 4.43
C ALA A 144 -10.26 14.70 2.93
N HIS A 145 -11.41 15.26 2.57
CA HIS A 145 -11.73 15.64 1.19
C HIS A 145 -10.83 16.78 0.69
N ASP A 146 -10.58 17.79 1.53
CA ASP A 146 -9.73 18.91 1.16
C ASP A 146 -8.27 18.47 1.01
N GLU A 147 -7.76 17.62 1.89
CA GLU A 147 -6.44 16.99 1.74
C GLU A 147 -6.32 16.14 0.47
N PHE A 148 -7.38 15.40 0.11
CA PHE A 148 -7.42 14.65 -1.15
C PHE A 148 -7.25 15.57 -2.34
N ARG A 149 -7.98 16.71 -2.39
CA ARG A 149 -7.92 17.68 -3.49
C ARG A 149 -6.56 18.36 -3.63
N VAL A 150 -5.82 18.51 -2.55
CA VAL A 150 -4.49 19.15 -2.58
C VAL A 150 -3.41 18.17 -3.08
N LYS A 151 -3.62 16.85 -2.89
CA LYS A 151 -2.66 15.81 -3.27
C LYS A 151 -2.89 15.23 -4.67
N THR A 152 -4.04 15.48 -5.28
CA THR A 152 -4.40 15.01 -6.62
C THR A 152 -4.42 16.15 -7.63
#